data_57189d4df6a0862345cc9c3fb396e0e0
#
_entry.id   57189d4df6a0862345cc9c3fb396e0e0
#
_cell.length_a   1.000
_cell.length_b   1.000
_cell.length_c   1.000
_cell.angle_alpha   90.00
_cell.angle_beta   90.00
_cell.angle_gamma   90.00
#
_symmetry.space_group_name_H-M   'P 1'
#
loop_
_entity.id
_entity.type
_entity.pdbx_description
1 polymer ?
#
loop_
_entity_poly.entity_id
_entity_poly.type
_entity_poly.pdbx_seq_one_letter_code
_entity_poly.pdbx_strand_id
1 'polypeptide(L)'
;MSNKQWPDLKKEMDKVSVPMDKLDSIIANTINEKRTKTSKKKVVFYSLSAAVLGLGVFIGSASVSPAMAKIASNIPIIGNFFNDSWDEGLRIAGEIGLTQVVGQSSKDNGITLTMNEFFYDGTRLTFGYTQESLSATGQIEHPTIEVNGKEINFISSYSGEFVTPQKYKGTMDITPTEELPEEFDIKLRIDAVDLIPGKWEFNFPVKQSNEVTVIRPQEVKTIEGAEVEISSLKVGPAGTDLNVKVVKDEGNNKLDPYSLNFYVIDDNGNVLDTVTASGIGDTKNGKEIAKLNFLYAPLKEGSKKVRVVPYTIPMSEKRLEEVIIPLDEQTLPFTVDQGEFGKVLVTKIIHEQDKIVMYFDVESDVIVDDKSSRNSLWLKDANGKSLFTLAERIEGNTFKQEFAASKKKGLQIKTYKFPKPIMYEEFKIDIPN
;
A
#
# COMPACT_ATOMS: atom_id res chain seq x y z
N MET A 1 -34.38 -25.38 12.85
CA MET A 1 -34.39 -24.29 11.89
C MET A 1 -34.66 -23.00 12.67
N SER A 2 -33.65 -22.21 12.92
CA SER A 2 -33.72 -20.99 13.73
C SER A 2 -33.89 -19.77 12.77
N ASN A 3 -35.06 -19.14 12.82
CA ASN A 3 -35.34 -17.88 12.13
C ASN A 3 -34.48 -16.77 12.77
N LYS A 4 -33.36 -16.42 12.16
CA LYS A 4 -32.63 -15.19 12.47
C LYS A 4 -33.40 -14.03 11.81
N GLN A 5 -34.20 -13.31 12.59
CA GLN A 5 -34.76 -12.03 12.20
C GLN A 5 -33.61 -11.00 12.07
N TRP A 6 -33.46 -10.41 10.91
CA TRP A 6 -32.55 -9.30 10.68
C TRP A 6 -32.99 -8.08 11.47
N PRO A 7 -32.09 -7.30 12.10
CA PRO A 7 -32.45 -6.08 12.80
C PRO A 7 -33.05 -5.06 11.80
N ASP A 8 -34.07 -4.35 12.26
CA ASP A 8 -34.75 -3.32 11.50
C ASP A 8 -33.81 -2.12 11.31
N LEU A 9 -33.17 -2.05 10.13
CA LEU A 9 -32.18 -1.03 9.78
C LEU A 9 -32.72 0.40 10.01
N LYS A 10 -34.02 0.61 9.85
CA LYS A 10 -34.67 1.91 10.06
C LYS A 10 -34.60 2.34 11.53
N LYS A 11 -34.78 1.40 12.46
CA LYS A 11 -34.66 1.67 13.90
C LYS A 11 -33.22 1.92 14.37
N GLU A 12 -32.24 1.38 13.69
CA GLU A 12 -30.84 1.65 14.01
C GLU A 12 -30.37 2.98 13.40
N MET A 13 -30.85 3.35 12.21
CA MET A 13 -30.56 4.67 11.61
C MET A 13 -31.18 5.83 12.41
N ASP A 14 -32.35 5.65 13.02
CA ASP A 14 -33.00 6.67 13.86
C ASP A 14 -32.26 6.94 15.18
N LYS A 15 -31.27 6.11 15.55
CA LYS A 15 -30.41 6.30 16.73
C LYS A 15 -29.17 7.14 16.46
N VAL A 16 -28.84 7.40 15.21
CA VAL A 16 -27.68 8.21 14.83
C VAL A 16 -28.02 9.69 15.05
N SER A 17 -27.42 10.27 16.09
CA SER A 17 -27.56 11.70 16.41
C SER A 17 -26.86 12.52 15.31
N VAL A 18 -27.65 13.09 14.40
CA VAL A 18 -27.15 14.04 13.41
C VAL A 18 -26.97 15.40 14.08
N PRO A 19 -25.79 16.04 14.05
CA PRO A 19 -25.57 17.36 14.65
C PRO A 19 -26.24 18.44 13.78
N MET A 20 -27.56 18.61 13.96
CA MET A 20 -28.39 19.56 13.22
C MET A 20 -27.88 21.00 13.34
N ASP A 21 -27.35 21.39 14.48
CA ASP A 21 -26.82 22.75 14.72
C ASP A 21 -25.62 23.09 13.81
N LYS A 22 -24.79 22.10 13.47
CA LYS A 22 -23.71 22.29 12.49
C LYS A 22 -24.22 22.36 11.06
N LEU A 23 -25.23 21.56 10.71
CA LEU A 23 -25.88 21.62 9.40
C LEU A 23 -26.58 23.00 9.21
N ASP A 24 -27.33 23.45 10.19
CA ASP A 24 -28.02 24.74 10.15
C ASP A 24 -27.06 25.93 10.03
N SER A 25 -25.90 25.87 10.68
CA SER A 25 -24.87 26.91 10.57
C SER A 25 -24.21 26.95 9.19
N ILE A 26 -23.97 25.80 8.57
CA ILE A 26 -23.42 25.70 7.20
C ILE A 26 -24.45 26.22 6.18
N ILE A 27 -25.72 25.85 6.33
CA ILE A 27 -26.82 26.32 5.47
C ILE A 27 -27.01 27.83 5.61
N ALA A 28 -26.98 28.37 6.84
CA ALA A 28 -27.15 29.81 7.10
C ALA A 28 -25.99 30.64 6.51
N ASN A 29 -24.77 30.15 6.59
CA ASN A 29 -23.60 30.83 6.01
C ASN A 29 -23.63 30.83 4.47
N THR A 30 -24.05 29.72 3.87
CA THR A 30 -24.15 29.57 2.40
C THR A 30 -25.28 30.43 1.80
N ILE A 31 -26.36 30.65 2.54
CA ILE A 31 -27.52 31.46 2.09
C ILE A 31 -27.25 32.97 2.22
N ASN A 32 -26.43 33.38 3.19
CA ASN A 32 -26.14 34.81 3.42
C ASN A 32 -25.14 35.42 2.43
N GLU A 33 -24.35 34.65 1.73
CA GLU A 33 -23.38 35.16 0.72
C GLU A 33 -24.03 35.52 -0.63
N LYS A 34 -25.32 35.22 -0.89
CA LYS A 34 -26.01 35.57 -2.16
C LYS A 34 -27.36 36.20 -1.92
N ARG A 35 -27.39 37.44 -1.38
CA ARG A 35 -28.55 38.31 -1.51
C ARG A 35 -28.26 39.53 -2.36
N THR A 36 -28.43 39.41 -3.67
CA THR A 36 -28.88 40.51 -4.52
C THR A 36 -30.33 40.20 -4.93
N LYS A 37 -31.16 41.23 -4.79
CA LYS A 37 -32.61 41.25 -4.84
C LYS A 37 -33.23 40.63 -6.11
N THR A 38 -34.25 39.75 -5.96
CA THR A 38 -35.46 39.81 -6.73
C THR A 38 -36.62 39.02 -6.06
N SER A 39 -37.73 39.69 -5.95
CA SER A 39 -39.16 39.36 -5.85
C SER A 39 -39.66 38.00 -5.30
N LYS A 40 -40.51 38.14 -4.26
CA LYS A 40 -41.31 37.13 -3.56
C LYS A 40 -42.37 36.46 -4.44
N LYS A 41 -42.51 35.16 -4.38
CA LYS A 41 -43.71 34.36 -3.99
C LYS A 41 -43.64 32.96 -4.65
N LYS A 42 -43.91 31.90 -3.81
CA LYS A 42 -44.15 30.50 -4.14
C LYS A 42 -42.93 29.62 -4.41
N VAL A 43 -42.23 29.21 -3.38
CA VAL A 43 -41.50 27.88 -3.34
C VAL A 43 -41.23 27.53 -1.87
N VAL A 44 -42.15 26.88 -1.17
CA VAL A 44 -41.88 26.36 0.20
C VAL A 44 -42.09 24.85 0.32
N PHE A 45 -42.51 24.13 -0.71
CA PHE A 45 -42.85 22.71 -0.57
C PHE A 45 -41.98 21.71 -1.33
N TYR A 46 -40.88 22.12 -1.97
CA TYR A 46 -39.97 21.23 -2.71
C TYR A 46 -38.53 21.16 -2.17
N SER A 47 -38.28 21.63 -0.94
CA SER A 47 -36.94 21.85 -0.46
C SER A 47 -36.27 20.66 0.24
N LEU A 48 -36.98 19.62 0.66
CA LEU A 48 -36.37 18.46 1.33
C LEU A 48 -35.98 17.30 0.40
N SER A 49 -36.71 17.13 -0.71
CA SER A 49 -36.33 16.11 -1.71
C SER A 49 -35.22 16.57 -2.67
N ALA A 50 -35.02 17.90 -2.77
CA ALA A 50 -33.97 18.49 -3.63
C ALA A 50 -32.56 18.39 -3.03
N ALA A 51 -32.38 18.29 -1.72
CA ALA A 51 -31.08 18.24 -1.09
C ALA A 51 -30.40 16.88 -1.30
N VAL A 52 -31.15 15.77 -1.25
CA VAL A 52 -30.55 14.41 -1.48
C VAL A 52 -30.33 14.15 -2.97
N LEU A 53 -31.24 14.65 -3.84
CA LEU A 53 -31.04 14.62 -5.30
C LEU A 53 -29.94 15.61 -5.74
N GLY A 54 -29.78 16.73 -5.02
CA GLY A 54 -28.77 17.74 -5.29
C GLY A 54 -27.34 17.23 -5.05
N LEU A 55 -27.11 16.43 -4.02
CA LEU A 55 -25.82 15.82 -3.74
C LEU A 55 -25.45 14.76 -4.79
N GLY A 56 -26.41 13.91 -5.17
CA GLY A 56 -26.19 12.90 -6.22
C GLY A 56 -25.96 13.51 -7.60
N VAL A 57 -26.64 14.61 -7.93
CA VAL A 57 -26.44 15.37 -9.19
C VAL A 57 -25.16 16.20 -9.14
N PHE A 58 -24.74 16.67 -7.95
CA PHE A 58 -23.49 17.42 -7.77
C PHE A 58 -22.28 16.53 -7.97
N ILE A 59 -22.31 15.31 -7.43
CA ILE A 59 -21.24 14.31 -7.62
C ILE A 59 -21.22 13.79 -9.07
N GLY A 60 -22.40 13.58 -9.68
CA GLY A 60 -22.52 13.14 -11.07
C GLY A 60 -22.19 14.23 -12.12
N SER A 61 -22.32 15.51 -11.78
CA SER A 61 -22.02 16.63 -12.71
C SER A 61 -20.58 17.13 -12.61
N ALA A 62 -19.84 16.76 -11.57
CA ALA A 62 -18.40 17.02 -11.46
C ALA A 62 -17.62 16.33 -12.59
N SER A 63 -18.16 15.24 -13.13
CA SER A 63 -17.58 14.53 -14.29
C SER A 63 -17.75 15.27 -15.63
N VAL A 64 -18.48 16.40 -15.68
CA VAL A 64 -18.84 17.09 -16.93
C VAL A 64 -18.27 18.52 -17.01
N SER A 65 -17.73 19.09 -15.92
CA SER A 65 -17.22 20.48 -15.93
C SER A 65 -15.96 20.63 -15.05
N PRO A 66 -14.84 21.13 -15.60
CA PRO A 66 -13.62 21.42 -14.82
C PRO A 66 -13.85 22.42 -13.67
N ALA A 67 -14.83 23.31 -13.80
CA ALA A 67 -15.19 24.29 -12.75
C ALA A 67 -15.89 23.61 -11.55
N MET A 68 -16.64 22.55 -11.79
CA MET A 68 -17.33 21.79 -10.73
C MET A 68 -16.37 20.82 -10.03
N ALA A 69 -15.42 20.22 -10.75
CA ALA A 69 -14.34 19.42 -10.17
C ALA A 69 -13.49 20.27 -9.20
N LYS A 70 -13.21 21.53 -9.55
CA LYS A 70 -12.47 22.48 -8.70
C LYS A 70 -13.23 22.88 -7.42
N ILE A 71 -14.58 22.84 -7.46
CA ILE A 71 -15.42 23.11 -6.28
C ILE A 71 -15.49 21.85 -5.40
N ALA A 72 -15.58 20.67 -6.00
CA ALA A 72 -15.59 19.39 -5.27
C ALA A 72 -14.26 19.11 -4.55
N SER A 73 -13.13 19.50 -5.13
CA SER A 73 -11.79 19.35 -4.51
C SER A 73 -11.56 20.27 -3.30
N ASN A 74 -12.39 21.29 -3.09
CA ASN A 74 -12.29 22.20 -1.95
C ASN A 74 -13.27 21.88 -0.80
N ILE A 75 -14.07 20.81 -0.92
CA ILE A 75 -14.88 20.31 0.18
C ILE A 75 -13.98 19.32 0.94
N PRO A 76 -13.61 19.57 2.21
CA PRO A 76 -12.89 18.60 3.01
C PRO A 76 -13.84 17.44 3.37
N ILE A 77 -14.16 16.60 2.41
CA ILE A 77 -14.70 15.28 2.68
C ILE A 77 -13.48 14.47 3.06
N ILE A 78 -13.30 14.26 4.36
CA ILE A 78 -12.24 13.39 4.88
C ILE A 78 -12.48 12.02 4.23
N GLY A 79 -11.60 11.63 3.34
CA GLY A 79 -11.58 10.31 2.75
C GLY A 79 -11.32 9.29 3.86
N ASN A 80 -11.99 8.16 3.81
CA ASN A 80 -11.83 7.07 4.79
C ASN A 80 -11.35 5.79 4.12
N PHE A 81 -11.12 5.83 2.80
CA PHE A 81 -10.79 4.62 2.05
C PHE A 81 -9.45 4.02 2.49
N PHE A 82 -8.45 4.87 2.73
CA PHE A 82 -7.11 4.44 3.13
C PHE A 82 -6.93 4.28 4.64
N ASN A 83 -7.85 4.74 5.49
CA ASN A 83 -7.70 4.64 6.95
C ASN A 83 -7.61 3.19 7.46
N ASP A 84 -8.21 2.24 6.73
CA ASP A 84 -8.14 0.81 7.03
C ASP A 84 -7.11 0.09 6.14
N SER A 85 -6.16 0.81 5.53
CA SER A 85 -5.13 0.21 4.69
C SER A 85 -4.13 -0.60 5.50
N TRP A 86 -3.71 -1.74 4.97
CA TRP A 86 -2.59 -2.52 5.48
C TRP A 86 -1.24 -1.80 5.26
N ASP A 87 -1.18 -0.86 4.34
CA ASP A 87 -0.05 -0.01 4.07
C ASP A 87 -0.05 1.16 5.06
N GLU A 88 0.96 1.19 5.93
CA GLU A 88 1.09 2.19 6.99
C GLU A 88 1.14 3.62 6.43
N GLY A 89 1.86 3.84 5.33
CA GLY A 89 1.97 5.14 4.71
C GLY A 89 0.63 5.66 4.18
N LEU A 90 -0.16 4.80 3.52
CA LEU A 90 -1.50 5.16 3.07
C LEU A 90 -2.46 5.41 4.24
N ARG A 91 -2.35 4.61 5.31
CA ARG A 91 -3.14 4.80 6.51
C ARG A 91 -2.84 6.16 7.15
N ILE A 92 -1.56 6.51 7.32
CA ILE A 92 -1.14 7.82 7.83
C ILE A 92 -1.66 8.94 6.93
N ALA A 93 -1.48 8.83 5.61
CA ALA A 93 -1.98 9.83 4.66
C ALA A 93 -3.49 10.06 4.78
N GLY A 94 -4.27 8.98 4.94
CA GLY A 94 -5.72 9.06 5.18
C GLY A 94 -6.07 9.73 6.50
N GLU A 95 -5.44 9.31 7.60
CA GLU A 95 -5.69 9.83 8.96
C GLU A 95 -5.39 11.33 9.09
N ILE A 96 -4.34 11.82 8.44
CA ILE A 96 -3.95 13.24 8.48
C ILE A 96 -4.53 14.07 7.33
N GLY A 97 -5.38 13.45 6.48
CA GLY A 97 -6.14 14.16 5.44
C GLY A 97 -5.34 14.58 4.22
N LEU A 98 -4.28 13.84 3.86
CA LEU A 98 -3.45 14.10 2.67
C LEU A 98 -4.03 13.49 1.38
N THR A 99 -5.05 12.67 1.51
CA THR A 99 -5.69 12.00 0.39
C THR A 99 -6.77 12.88 -0.26
N GLN A 100 -7.07 12.62 -1.53
CA GLN A 100 -8.07 13.35 -2.29
C GLN A 100 -9.23 12.41 -2.64
N VAL A 101 -10.46 12.80 -2.26
CA VAL A 101 -11.66 12.06 -2.62
C VAL A 101 -11.98 12.27 -4.08
N VAL A 102 -12.13 11.19 -4.84
CA VAL A 102 -12.51 11.20 -6.26
C VAL A 102 -14.01 10.92 -6.41
N GLY A 103 -14.51 9.81 -5.89
CA GLY A 103 -15.90 9.43 -5.90
C GLY A 103 -16.50 9.20 -7.29
N GLN A 104 -15.69 9.03 -8.33
CA GLN A 104 -16.16 8.80 -9.69
C GLN A 104 -16.44 7.32 -9.91
N SER A 105 -17.59 7.02 -10.54
CA SER A 105 -17.98 5.66 -10.92
C SER A 105 -18.13 5.54 -12.43
N SER A 106 -17.64 4.43 -12.97
CA SER A 106 -17.82 4.03 -14.37
C SER A 106 -18.36 2.62 -14.43
N LYS A 107 -19.31 2.35 -15.34
CA LYS A 107 -19.98 1.05 -15.44
C LYS A 107 -19.95 0.53 -16.85
N ASP A 108 -19.46 -0.67 -17.01
CA ASP A 108 -19.51 -1.41 -18.26
C ASP A 108 -19.59 -2.93 -17.99
N ASN A 109 -20.20 -3.68 -18.90
CA ASN A 109 -20.33 -5.15 -18.87
C ASN A 109 -20.74 -5.75 -17.50
N GLY A 110 -21.65 -5.06 -16.80
CA GLY A 110 -22.16 -5.50 -15.50
C GLY A 110 -21.22 -5.25 -14.31
N ILE A 111 -20.09 -4.60 -14.55
CA ILE A 111 -19.10 -4.22 -13.53
C ILE A 111 -19.15 -2.72 -13.32
N THR A 112 -19.28 -2.29 -12.08
CA THR A 112 -19.11 -0.90 -11.67
C THR A 112 -17.76 -0.76 -10.98
N LEU A 113 -16.88 0.06 -11.53
CA LEU A 113 -15.67 0.53 -10.88
C LEU A 113 -15.91 1.92 -10.32
N THR A 114 -15.49 2.15 -9.08
CA THR A 114 -15.52 3.47 -8.43
C THR A 114 -14.13 3.81 -7.97
N MET A 115 -13.56 4.90 -8.47
CA MET A 115 -12.37 5.53 -7.90
C MET A 115 -12.81 6.30 -6.67
N ASN A 116 -12.51 5.78 -5.49
CA ASN A 116 -12.97 6.33 -4.22
C ASN A 116 -12.08 7.47 -3.76
N GLU A 117 -10.79 7.21 -3.73
CA GLU A 117 -9.81 8.09 -3.12
C GLU A 117 -8.47 7.94 -3.84
N PHE A 118 -7.66 8.96 -3.75
CA PHE A 118 -6.41 9.07 -4.47
C PHE A 118 -5.38 9.76 -3.58
N PHE A 119 -4.15 9.31 -3.68
CA PHE A 119 -3.02 9.88 -2.96
C PHE A 119 -1.86 10.15 -3.91
N TYR A 120 -1.28 11.36 -3.84
CA TYR A 120 -0.06 11.73 -4.52
C TYR A 120 0.71 12.76 -3.68
N ASP A 121 1.93 12.42 -3.27
CA ASP A 121 2.82 13.32 -2.51
C ASP A 121 4.20 13.50 -3.17
N GLY A 122 4.41 12.92 -4.36
CA GLY A 122 5.69 12.93 -5.05
C GLY A 122 6.60 11.74 -4.72
N THR A 123 6.33 10.99 -3.65
CA THR A 123 6.98 9.69 -3.40
C THR A 123 6.21 8.56 -4.07
N ARG A 124 4.88 8.66 -4.08
CA ARG A 124 3.99 7.62 -4.63
C ARG A 124 2.72 8.22 -5.21
N LEU A 125 2.11 7.48 -6.11
CA LEU A 125 0.82 7.75 -6.72
C LEU A 125 -0.07 6.52 -6.53
N THR A 126 -1.13 6.63 -5.72
CA THR A 126 -1.98 5.49 -5.36
C THR A 126 -3.44 5.81 -5.56
N PHE A 127 -4.16 4.89 -6.22
CA PHE A 127 -5.61 4.94 -6.38
C PHE A 127 -6.27 3.92 -5.46
N GLY A 128 -7.27 4.36 -4.71
CA GLY A 128 -8.17 3.50 -3.97
C GLY A 128 -9.46 3.29 -4.75
N TYR A 129 -9.83 2.05 -5.05
CA TYR A 129 -11.01 1.74 -5.84
C TYR A 129 -11.88 0.65 -5.24
N THR A 130 -13.15 0.66 -5.60
CA THR A 130 -14.06 -0.46 -5.35
C THR A 130 -14.60 -1.00 -6.67
N GLN A 131 -14.75 -2.31 -6.73
CA GLN A 131 -15.43 -3.02 -7.80
C GLN A 131 -16.71 -3.64 -7.26
N GLU A 132 -17.82 -3.43 -7.97
CA GLU A 132 -19.10 -4.07 -7.68
C GLU A 132 -19.63 -4.77 -8.94
N SER A 133 -19.96 -6.07 -8.78
CA SER A 133 -20.50 -6.92 -9.84
C SER A 133 -21.23 -8.12 -9.24
N LEU A 134 -21.88 -8.96 -10.05
CA LEU A 134 -22.50 -10.21 -9.58
C LEU A 134 -21.48 -11.16 -8.92
N SER A 135 -20.23 -11.16 -9.44
CA SER A 135 -19.09 -11.86 -8.84
C SER A 135 -17.88 -10.98 -9.07
N ALA A 136 -17.39 -10.33 -8.00
CA ALA A 136 -16.24 -9.47 -8.08
C ALA A 136 -14.96 -10.33 -8.26
N THR A 137 -14.03 -9.86 -9.09
CA THR A 137 -12.73 -10.51 -9.33
C THR A 137 -11.57 -9.73 -8.68
N GLY A 138 -11.74 -8.42 -8.56
CA GLY A 138 -10.78 -7.51 -7.95
C GLY A 138 -9.65 -7.06 -8.87
N GLN A 139 -9.36 -7.78 -9.92
CA GLN A 139 -8.20 -7.53 -10.77
C GLN A 139 -8.52 -6.53 -11.87
N ILE A 140 -7.77 -5.43 -11.91
CA ILE A 140 -7.79 -4.45 -13.02
C ILE A 140 -6.68 -4.83 -14.00
N GLU A 141 -7.00 -4.86 -15.30
CA GLU A 141 -6.08 -5.21 -16.36
C GLU A 141 -5.90 -4.06 -17.34
N HIS A 142 -4.67 -3.97 -17.87
CA HIS A 142 -4.32 -3.02 -18.93
C HIS A 142 -4.75 -1.56 -18.67
N PRO A 143 -4.41 -0.98 -17.51
CA PRO A 143 -4.66 0.43 -17.27
C PRO A 143 -3.78 1.29 -18.19
N THR A 144 -4.37 2.36 -18.72
CA THR A 144 -3.65 3.41 -19.44
C THR A 144 -3.83 4.71 -18.69
N ILE A 145 -2.74 5.46 -18.48
CA ILE A 145 -2.73 6.73 -17.77
C ILE A 145 -2.23 7.82 -18.69
N GLU A 146 -3.03 8.88 -18.81
CA GLU A 146 -2.62 10.13 -19.44
C GLU A 146 -2.46 11.21 -18.37
N VAL A 147 -1.38 11.96 -18.43
CA VAL A 147 -1.08 13.15 -17.61
C VAL A 147 -1.07 14.36 -18.52
N ASN A 148 -1.97 15.32 -18.29
CA ASN A 148 -2.15 16.50 -19.14
C ASN A 148 -2.34 16.16 -20.63
N GLY A 149 -3.06 15.03 -20.91
CA GLY A 149 -3.34 14.56 -22.25
C GLY A 149 -2.18 13.82 -22.94
N LYS A 150 -1.08 13.54 -22.25
CA LYS A 150 0.04 12.73 -22.74
C LYS A 150 0.04 11.40 -21.99
N GLU A 151 0.03 10.29 -22.73
CA GLU A 151 0.19 8.96 -22.16
C GLU A 151 1.58 8.81 -21.51
N ILE A 152 1.62 8.23 -20.32
CA ILE A 152 2.84 7.98 -19.55
C ILE A 152 3.13 6.50 -19.45
N ASN A 153 4.42 6.14 -19.36
CA ASN A 153 4.84 4.79 -19.02
C ASN A 153 4.95 4.66 -17.50
N PHE A 154 4.50 3.53 -16.98
CA PHE A 154 4.54 3.25 -15.54
C PHE A 154 4.60 1.76 -15.26
N ILE A 155 4.97 1.42 -14.03
CA ILE A 155 4.80 0.09 -13.44
C ILE A 155 3.66 0.21 -12.44
N SER A 156 2.79 -0.80 -12.38
CA SER A 156 1.70 -0.85 -11.40
C SER A 156 1.78 -2.08 -10.52
N SER A 157 1.40 -1.92 -9.27
CA SER A 157 1.15 -3.01 -8.34
C SER A 157 -0.25 -2.87 -7.75
N TYR A 158 -0.83 -4.02 -7.37
CA TYR A 158 -2.21 -4.08 -6.91
C TYR A 158 -2.27 -4.83 -5.59
N SER A 159 -3.12 -4.34 -4.69
CA SER A 159 -3.49 -5.05 -3.47
C SER A 159 -4.96 -4.85 -3.18
N GLY A 160 -5.56 -5.72 -2.37
CA GLY A 160 -6.94 -5.55 -1.96
C GLY A 160 -7.59 -6.83 -1.44
N GLU A 161 -8.87 -6.71 -1.09
CA GLU A 161 -9.63 -7.77 -0.45
C GLU A 161 -11.10 -7.77 -0.88
N PHE A 162 -11.74 -8.93 -0.75
CA PHE A 162 -13.18 -9.07 -0.95
C PHE A 162 -13.92 -8.64 0.33
N VAL A 163 -14.65 -7.53 0.25
CA VAL A 163 -15.57 -7.11 1.32
C VAL A 163 -16.80 -8.01 1.36
N THR A 164 -17.30 -8.38 0.18
CA THR A 164 -18.34 -9.40 -0.05
C THR A 164 -18.03 -10.12 -1.36
N PRO A 165 -18.67 -11.25 -1.70
CA PRO A 165 -18.50 -11.89 -3.01
C PRO A 165 -18.82 -11.00 -4.21
N GLN A 166 -19.58 -9.91 -4.01
CA GLN A 166 -19.99 -8.94 -5.02
C GLN A 166 -19.20 -7.65 -4.97
N LYS A 167 -18.39 -7.43 -3.93
CA LYS A 167 -17.66 -6.19 -3.72
C LYS A 167 -16.20 -6.44 -3.35
N TYR A 168 -15.32 -5.88 -4.13
CA TYR A 168 -13.88 -5.85 -3.87
C TYR A 168 -13.44 -4.43 -3.56
N LYS A 169 -12.54 -4.27 -2.58
CA LYS A 169 -11.85 -3.02 -2.24
C LYS A 169 -10.39 -3.21 -2.56
N GLY A 170 -9.83 -2.35 -3.42
CA GLY A 170 -8.44 -2.49 -3.88
C GLY A 170 -7.70 -1.17 -3.97
N THR A 171 -6.38 -1.28 -4.00
CA THR A 171 -5.45 -0.18 -4.31
C THR A 171 -4.66 -0.52 -5.55
N MET A 172 -4.29 0.50 -6.30
CA MET A 172 -3.37 0.43 -7.43
C MET A 172 -2.28 1.47 -7.22
N ASP A 173 -1.07 1.00 -6.94
CA ASP A 173 0.11 1.84 -6.85
C ASP A 173 0.73 2.00 -8.22
N ILE A 174 1.10 3.21 -8.55
CA ILE A 174 1.71 3.58 -9.83
C ILE A 174 3.11 4.13 -9.58
N THR A 175 4.09 3.54 -10.24
CA THR A 175 5.46 4.04 -10.31
C THR A 175 5.72 4.56 -11.72
N PRO A 176 5.61 5.88 -11.96
CA PRO A 176 5.90 6.48 -13.27
C PRO A 176 7.37 6.33 -13.63
N THR A 177 7.68 6.17 -14.92
CA THR A 177 9.06 6.11 -15.40
C THR A 177 9.70 7.50 -15.58
N GLU A 178 8.90 8.56 -15.46
CA GLU A 178 9.31 9.97 -15.51
C GLU A 178 8.72 10.73 -14.32
N GLU A 179 9.36 11.85 -13.93
CA GLU A 179 8.86 12.71 -12.85
C GLU A 179 7.53 13.35 -13.25
N LEU A 180 6.55 13.32 -12.35
CA LEU A 180 5.25 13.96 -12.56
C LEU A 180 5.27 15.40 -12.03
N PRO A 181 4.45 16.30 -12.60
CA PRO A 181 4.25 17.64 -12.07
C PRO A 181 3.59 17.62 -10.68
N GLU A 182 3.67 18.73 -9.95
CA GLU A 182 2.96 18.91 -8.68
C GLU A 182 1.43 19.02 -8.86
N GLU A 183 0.98 19.54 -10.00
CA GLU A 183 -0.43 19.69 -10.38
C GLU A 183 -0.63 19.24 -11.83
N PHE A 184 -1.61 18.37 -12.08
CA PHE A 184 -1.93 17.88 -13.42
C PHE A 184 -3.36 17.32 -13.49
N ASP A 185 -3.88 17.21 -14.70
CA ASP A 185 -5.08 16.42 -14.98
C ASP A 185 -4.68 14.98 -15.33
N ILE A 186 -5.31 14.02 -14.66
CA ILE A 186 -5.12 12.60 -14.95
C ILE A 186 -6.35 12.04 -15.66
N LYS A 187 -6.11 11.22 -16.69
CA LYS A 187 -7.11 10.36 -17.29
C LYS A 187 -6.64 8.91 -17.14
N LEU A 188 -7.44 8.14 -16.41
CA LEU A 188 -7.24 6.70 -16.23
C LEU A 188 -8.27 5.96 -17.08
N ARG A 189 -7.81 5.05 -17.94
CA ARG A 189 -8.64 4.13 -18.70
C ARG A 189 -8.29 2.70 -18.34
N ILE A 190 -9.29 1.88 -18.15
CA ILE A 190 -9.18 0.45 -17.83
C ILE A 190 -9.93 -0.30 -18.93
N ASP A 191 -9.24 -1.20 -19.63
CA ASP A 191 -9.77 -1.91 -20.79
C ASP A 191 -10.27 -3.33 -20.46
N ALA A 192 -9.94 -3.85 -19.26
CA ALA A 192 -10.47 -5.11 -18.77
C ALA A 192 -10.47 -5.19 -17.22
N VAL A 193 -11.39 -5.97 -16.68
CA VAL A 193 -11.40 -6.39 -15.29
C VAL A 193 -11.38 -7.92 -15.30
N ASP A 194 -10.27 -8.51 -14.85
CA ASP A 194 -9.95 -9.92 -15.06
C ASP A 194 -10.07 -10.28 -16.55
N LEU A 195 -10.81 -11.29 -16.89
CA LEU A 195 -11.06 -11.73 -18.27
C LEU A 195 -12.24 -11.01 -18.97
N ILE A 196 -12.85 -10.04 -18.30
CA ILE A 196 -14.01 -9.31 -18.83
C ILE A 196 -13.53 -8.03 -19.49
N PRO A 197 -13.54 -7.93 -20.83
CA PRO A 197 -13.19 -6.70 -21.52
C PRO A 197 -14.27 -5.65 -21.30
N GLY A 198 -13.89 -4.37 -21.29
CA GLY A 198 -14.82 -3.25 -21.12
C GLY A 198 -14.09 -1.92 -21.23
N LYS A 199 -14.81 -0.83 -20.88
CA LYS A 199 -14.23 0.51 -20.88
C LYS A 199 -14.70 1.24 -19.63
N TRP A 200 -13.76 1.47 -18.73
CA TRP A 200 -13.96 2.30 -17.55
C TRP A 200 -13.00 3.47 -17.63
N GLU A 201 -13.55 4.68 -17.65
CA GLU A 201 -12.76 5.90 -17.78
C GLU A 201 -13.03 6.82 -16.58
N PHE A 202 -11.93 7.43 -16.07
CA PHE A 202 -11.94 8.37 -14.97
C PHE A 202 -11.06 9.57 -15.35
N ASN A 203 -11.52 10.77 -15.01
CA ASN A 203 -10.78 11.99 -15.32
C ASN A 203 -10.95 12.99 -14.16
N PHE A 204 -9.86 13.38 -13.54
CA PHE A 204 -9.88 14.29 -12.39
C PHE A 204 -8.55 15.04 -12.24
N PRO A 205 -8.57 16.24 -11.65
CA PRO A 205 -7.35 16.96 -11.32
C PRO A 205 -6.62 16.31 -10.16
N VAL A 206 -5.30 16.32 -10.27
CA VAL A 206 -4.37 15.83 -9.26
C VAL A 206 -3.57 16.99 -8.74
N LYS A 207 -3.41 17.06 -7.43
CA LYS A 207 -2.49 17.98 -6.78
C LYS A 207 -1.65 17.21 -5.78
N GLN A 208 -0.36 17.49 -5.77
CA GLN A 208 0.55 16.94 -4.77
C GLN A 208 0.11 17.42 -3.38
N SER A 209 -0.07 16.46 -2.47
CA SER A 209 -0.68 16.71 -1.15
C SER A 209 0.29 17.34 -0.17
N ASN A 210 1.61 17.18 -0.35
CA ASN A 210 2.63 17.73 0.54
C ASN A 210 3.97 17.88 -0.18
N GLU A 211 4.84 18.72 0.38
CA GLU A 211 6.22 18.83 -0.08
C GLU A 211 7.02 17.59 0.33
N VAL A 212 7.85 17.11 -0.57
CA VAL A 212 8.74 15.98 -0.37
C VAL A 212 10.17 16.47 -0.32
N THR A 213 10.92 16.03 0.67
CA THR A 213 12.36 16.26 0.73
C THR A 213 13.06 15.35 -0.28
N VAL A 214 13.65 15.96 -1.33
CA VAL A 214 14.38 15.24 -2.37
C VAL A 214 15.87 15.38 -2.16
N ILE A 215 16.55 14.25 -1.95
CA ILE A 215 18.00 14.17 -1.74
C ILE A 215 18.62 13.44 -2.92
N ARG A 216 19.69 13.99 -3.49
CA ARG A 216 20.47 13.38 -4.57
C ARG A 216 21.92 13.24 -4.11
N PRO A 217 22.27 12.08 -3.50
CA PRO A 217 23.58 11.90 -2.87
C PRO A 217 24.76 11.98 -3.83
N GLN A 218 24.56 11.63 -5.11
CA GLN A 218 25.60 11.55 -6.15
C GLN A 218 26.77 10.57 -5.80
N GLU A 219 26.56 9.72 -4.82
CA GLU A 219 27.53 8.71 -4.41
C GLU A 219 27.36 7.46 -5.26
N VAL A 220 28.47 6.95 -5.78
CA VAL A 220 28.54 5.73 -6.59
C VAL A 220 29.43 4.72 -5.89
N LYS A 221 28.96 3.48 -5.78
CA LYS A 221 29.72 2.35 -5.26
C LYS A 221 29.86 1.26 -6.32
N THR A 222 30.97 0.53 -6.27
CA THR A 222 31.16 -0.63 -7.16
C THR A 222 30.78 -1.90 -6.42
N ILE A 223 29.79 -2.62 -6.93
CA ILE A 223 29.31 -3.90 -6.41
C ILE A 223 29.45 -4.93 -7.51
N GLU A 224 30.28 -5.96 -7.29
CA GLU A 224 30.51 -7.06 -8.24
C GLU A 224 30.84 -6.58 -9.68
N GLY A 225 31.54 -5.44 -9.78
CA GLY A 225 31.93 -4.84 -11.06
C GLY A 225 30.81 -4.03 -11.74
N ALA A 226 29.70 -3.78 -11.08
CA ALA A 226 28.66 -2.84 -11.50
C ALA A 226 28.77 -1.54 -10.70
N GLU A 227 28.52 -0.41 -11.36
CA GLU A 227 28.38 0.88 -10.70
C GLU A 227 26.95 1.02 -10.17
N VAL A 228 26.80 1.23 -8.88
CA VAL A 228 25.51 1.42 -8.19
C VAL A 228 25.45 2.84 -7.64
N GLU A 229 24.51 3.62 -8.14
CA GLU A 229 24.28 5.03 -7.81
C GLU A 229 22.92 5.20 -7.15
N ILE A 230 22.83 5.84 -6.00
CA ILE A 230 21.55 6.32 -5.48
C ILE A 230 21.22 7.63 -6.22
N SER A 231 20.33 7.52 -7.19
CA SER A 231 19.93 8.66 -8.02
C SER A 231 19.09 9.67 -7.23
N SER A 232 18.22 9.18 -6.34
CA SER A 232 17.49 10.02 -5.38
C SER A 232 16.94 9.21 -4.21
N LEU A 233 16.81 9.88 -3.09
CA LEU A 233 16.00 9.47 -1.94
C LEU A 233 14.96 10.57 -1.72
N LYS A 234 13.67 10.23 -1.83
CA LYS A 234 12.58 11.14 -1.56
C LYS A 234 11.92 10.73 -0.24
N VAL A 235 11.78 11.67 0.67
CA VAL A 235 11.17 11.44 1.99
C VAL A 235 9.89 12.23 2.07
N GLY A 236 8.79 11.53 2.16
CA GLY A 236 7.44 12.07 2.27
C GLY A 236 6.68 11.50 3.47
N PRO A 237 5.51 12.06 3.79
CA PRO A 237 4.71 11.66 4.95
C PRO A 237 4.13 10.24 4.83
N ALA A 238 3.97 9.74 3.60
CA ALA A 238 3.38 8.43 3.33
C ALA A 238 4.38 7.41 2.76
N GLY A 239 5.64 7.76 2.65
CA GLY A 239 6.66 6.84 2.16
C GLY A 239 8.05 7.44 2.02
N THR A 240 8.99 6.55 1.85
CA THR A 240 10.39 6.86 1.52
C THR A 240 10.73 6.17 0.20
N ASP A 241 10.92 6.96 -0.85
CA ASP A 241 11.13 6.46 -2.23
C ASP A 241 12.64 6.50 -2.57
N LEU A 242 13.23 5.33 -2.78
CA LEU A 242 14.64 5.14 -3.13
C LEU A 242 14.76 4.79 -4.62
N ASN A 243 15.42 5.64 -5.38
CA ASN A 243 15.74 5.42 -6.78
C ASN A 243 17.21 5.09 -6.95
N VAL A 244 17.50 3.95 -7.57
CA VAL A 244 18.84 3.44 -7.78
C VAL A 244 19.09 3.20 -9.27
N LYS A 245 20.25 3.63 -9.74
CA LYS A 245 20.75 3.32 -11.08
C LYS A 245 21.90 2.36 -10.98
N VAL A 246 21.84 1.27 -11.72
CA VAL A 246 22.90 0.26 -11.82
C VAL A 246 23.40 0.24 -13.25
N VAL A 247 24.71 0.36 -13.42
CA VAL A 247 25.37 0.31 -14.73
C VAL A 247 26.46 -0.76 -14.69
N LYS A 248 26.42 -1.71 -15.59
CA LYS A 248 27.44 -2.73 -15.73
C LYS A 248 27.80 -2.98 -17.19
N ASP A 249 28.96 -3.56 -17.45
CA ASP A 249 29.31 -4.02 -18.79
C ASP A 249 28.39 -5.17 -19.23
N GLU A 250 27.97 -5.16 -20.48
CA GLU A 250 27.29 -6.28 -21.10
C GLU A 250 28.19 -7.53 -21.02
N GLY A 251 27.63 -8.62 -20.48
CA GLY A 251 28.40 -9.84 -20.22
C GLY A 251 29.05 -9.91 -18.82
N ASN A 252 28.97 -8.89 -17.97
CA ASN A 252 29.25 -9.05 -16.55
C ASN A 252 28.12 -9.83 -15.87
N ASN A 253 28.34 -11.13 -15.68
CA ASN A 253 27.35 -12.04 -15.07
C ASN A 253 27.51 -12.20 -13.55
N LYS A 254 28.38 -11.41 -12.89
CA LYS A 254 28.57 -11.49 -11.44
C LYS A 254 27.42 -10.92 -10.65
N LEU A 255 26.75 -9.91 -11.21
CA LEU A 255 25.59 -9.26 -10.62
C LEU A 255 24.43 -9.21 -11.61
N ASP A 256 23.28 -9.75 -11.23
CA ASP A 256 22.00 -9.38 -11.82
C ASP A 256 21.50 -8.12 -11.11
N PRO A 257 21.33 -6.97 -11.79
CA PRO A 257 20.87 -5.74 -11.17
C PRO A 257 19.54 -5.90 -10.44
N TYR A 258 18.64 -6.75 -10.94
CA TYR A 258 17.32 -7.01 -10.36
C TYR A 258 17.35 -7.91 -9.13
N SER A 259 18.51 -8.53 -8.81
CA SER A 259 18.72 -9.27 -7.57
C SER A 259 19.13 -8.37 -6.40
N LEU A 260 19.52 -7.10 -6.68
CA LEU A 260 19.86 -6.13 -5.64
C LEU A 260 18.62 -5.72 -4.88
N ASN A 261 18.75 -5.76 -3.57
CA ASN A 261 17.79 -5.24 -2.61
C ASN A 261 18.51 -4.27 -1.68
N PHE A 262 17.77 -3.46 -0.94
CA PHE A 262 18.34 -2.45 -0.06
C PHE A 262 17.61 -2.45 1.28
N TYR A 263 18.34 -2.51 2.38
CA TYR A 263 17.81 -2.13 3.67
C TYR A 263 17.96 -0.63 3.83
N VAL A 264 16.89 0.04 4.20
CA VAL A 264 16.87 1.46 4.56
C VAL A 264 16.69 1.54 6.06
N ILE A 265 17.68 2.14 6.75
CA ILE A 265 17.78 2.11 8.21
C ILE A 265 17.90 3.54 8.71
N ASP A 266 17.02 3.93 9.64
CA ASP A 266 17.04 5.25 10.26
C ASP A 266 18.21 5.41 11.25
N ASP A 267 18.39 6.61 11.79
CA ASP A 267 19.44 6.92 12.77
C ASP A 267 19.22 6.28 14.16
N ASN A 268 18.02 5.73 14.42
CA ASN A 268 17.70 4.94 15.60
C ASN A 268 17.96 3.42 15.40
N GLY A 269 18.31 3.01 14.17
CA GLY A 269 18.55 1.62 13.82
C GLY A 269 17.28 0.86 13.40
N ASN A 270 16.14 1.53 13.20
CA ASN A 270 14.95 0.87 12.68
C ASN A 270 15.09 0.64 11.18
N VAL A 271 14.77 -0.56 10.74
CA VAL A 271 14.72 -0.93 9.32
C VAL A 271 13.34 -0.56 8.78
N LEU A 272 13.29 0.21 7.70
CA LEU A 272 12.03 0.56 7.06
C LEU A 272 11.47 -0.64 6.28
N ASP A 273 10.17 -0.87 6.43
CA ASP A 273 9.47 -1.90 5.67
C ASP A 273 9.42 -1.56 4.18
N THR A 274 9.74 -2.52 3.33
CA THR A 274 9.54 -2.39 1.88
C THR A 274 8.05 -2.53 1.54
N VAL A 275 7.50 -1.53 0.86
CA VAL A 275 6.12 -1.51 0.36
C VAL A 275 6.05 -2.09 -1.04
N THR A 276 6.83 -1.54 -1.97
CA THR A 276 6.95 -2.04 -3.35
C THR A 276 8.39 -1.95 -3.85
N ALA A 277 8.70 -2.80 -4.82
CA ALA A 277 9.96 -2.73 -5.56
C ALA A 277 9.69 -2.96 -7.04
N SER A 278 10.34 -2.17 -7.89
CA SER A 278 10.20 -2.26 -9.34
C SER A 278 11.51 -1.92 -10.04
N GLY A 279 11.64 -2.32 -11.29
CA GLY A 279 12.83 -2.01 -12.07
C GLY A 279 12.59 -2.12 -13.57
N ILE A 280 13.24 -1.24 -14.31
CA ILE A 280 13.31 -1.27 -15.76
C ILE A 280 14.77 -1.22 -16.22
N GLY A 281 15.07 -1.82 -17.35
CA GLY A 281 16.42 -1.81 -17.89
C GLY A 281 16.49 -1.59 -19.38
N ASP A 282 17.65 -1.15 -19.82
CA ASP A 282 17.99 -0.93 -21.23
C ASP A 282 19.45 -1.32 -21.46
N THR A 283 19.77 -1.73 -22.68
CA THR A 283 21.15 -1.98 -23.09
C THR A 283 21.56 -0.95 -24.13
N LYS A 284 22.63 -0.21 -23.82
CA LYS A 284 23.13 0.85 -24.69
C LYS A 284 24.66 0.91 -24.69
N ASN A 285 25.24 0.92 -25.88
CA ASN A 285 26.70 1.02 -26.07
C ASN A 285 27.52 -0.03 -25.29
N GLY A 286 27.05 -1.28 -25.25
CA GLY A 286 27.74 -2.37 -24.53
C GLY A 286 27.62 -2.27 -23.00
N LYS A 287 26.72 -1.45 -22.49
CA LYS A 287 26.37 -1.34 -21.07
C LYS A 287 24.93 -1.73 -20.84
N GLU A 288 24.68 -2.51 -19.81
CA GLU A 288 23.36 -2.71 -19.23
C GLU A 288 23.11 -1.61 -18.19
N ILE A 289 21.98 -0.94 -18.30
CA ILE A 289 21.55 0.13 -17.40
C ILE A 289 20.22 -0.29 -16.80
N ALA A 290 20.17 -0.54 -15.50
CA ALA A 290 18.94 -0.78 -14.78
C ALA A 290 18.60 0.43 -13.90
N LYS A 291 17.32 0.80 -13.89
CA LYS A 291 16.76 1.79 -12.95
C LYS A 291 15.83 1.01 -12.04
N LEU A 292 16.13 1.01 -10.75
CA LEU A 292 15.38 0.34 -9.71
C LEU A 292 14.69 1.38 -8.85
N ASN A 293 13.47 1.12 -8.49
CA ASN A 293 12.69 1.95 -7.56
C ASN A 293 12.19 1.08 -6.41
N PHE A 294 12.36 1.57 -5.19
CA PHE A 294 11.90 0.93 -3.97
C PHE A 294 11.12 1.95 -3.15
N LEU A 295 9.90 1.63 -2.84
CA LEU A 295 9.09 2.39 -1.89
C LEU A 295 9.12 1.67 -0.53
N TYR A 296 9.47 2.42 0.50
CA TYR A 296 9.47 1.99 1.89
C TYR A 296 8.41 2.73 2.69
N ALA A 297 8.11 2.20 3.88
CA ALA A 297 7.33 2.89 4.90
C ALA A 297 7.91 4.30 5.18
N PRO A 298 7.09 5.21 5.73
CA PRO A 298 7.55 6.56 6.05
C PRO A 298 8.72 6.54 7.03
N LEU A 299 9.68 7.42 6.80
CA LEU A 299 10.75 7.68 7.76
C LEU A 299 10.14 8.39 9.00
N LYS A 300 10.57 8.01 10.19
CA LYS A 300 10.10 8.65 11.41
C LYS A 300 10.46 10.13 11.43
N GLU A 301 9.53 10.96 11.87
CA GLU A 301 9.74 12.40 12.00
C GLU A 301 10.97 12.70 12.86
N GLY A 302 11.80 13.64 12.40
CA GLY A 302 13.02 14.05 13.09
C GLY A 302 14.25 13.19 12.80
N SER A 303 14.14 12.15 11.96
CA SER A 303 15.29 11.39 11.47
C SER A 303 16.22 12.30 10.65
N LYS A 304 17.52 12.27 10.99
CA LYS A 304 18.53 13.13 10.37
C LYS A 304 19.45 12.41 9.40
N LYS A 305 19.49 11.10 9.49
CA LYS A 305 20.35 10.25 8.67
C LYS A 305 19.66 8.96 8.32
N VAL A 306 20.02 8.46 7.15
CA VAL A 306 19.60 7.13 6.67
C VAL A 306 20.82 6.38 6.18
N ARG A 307 20.90 5.10 6.53
CA ARG A 307 21.84 4.15 5.96
C ARG A 307 21.12 3.29 4.95
N VAL A 308 21.61 3.24 3.72
CA VAL A 308 21.09 2.38 2.67
C VAL A 308 22.10 1.26 2.43
N VAL A 309 21.74 0.04 2.79
CA VAL A 309 22.65 -1.11 2.75
C VAL A 309 22.23 -2.04 1.61
N PRO A 310 23.01 -2.08 0.51
CA PRO A 310 22.73 -2.98 -0.59
C PRO A 310 22.97 -4.43 -0.17
N TYR A 311 22.15 -5.35 -0.64
CA TYR A 311 22.37 -6.78 -0.43
C TYR A 311 21.79 -7.61 -1.58
N THR A 312 22.30 -8.82 -1.71
CA THR A 312 21.74 -9.87 -2.57
C THR A 312 21.47 -11.12 -1.74
N ILE A 313 20.52 -11.92 -2.18
CA ILE A 313 20.26 -13.24 -1.61
C ILE A 313 20.80 -14.27 -2.59
N PRO A 314 21.75 -15.13 -2.17
CA PRO A 314 22.24 -16.18 -3.03
C PRO A 314 21.11 -17.06 -3.56
N MET A 315 20.96 -17.11 -4.88
CA MET A 315 19.97 -17.99 -5.50
C MET A 315 20.50 -19.40 -5.56
N SER A 316 19.72 -20.35 -5.09
CA SER A 316 20.01 -21.78 -5.23
C SER A 316 19.07 -22.37 -6.28
N GLU A 317 19.61 -23.16 -7.22
CA GLU A 317 18.80 -23.97 -8.13
C GLU A 317 17.98 -25.04 -7.39
N LYS A 318 18.37 -25.37 -6.17
CA LYS A 318 17.68 -26.34 -5.31
C LYS A 318 16.61 -25.63 -4.49
N ARG A 319 15.49 -26.31 -4.29
CA ARG A 319 14.50 -25.85 -3.33
C ARG A 319 15.12 -25.71 -1.95
N LEU A 320 14.69 -24.70 -1.19
CA LEU A 320 15.10 -24.55 0.20
C LEU A 320 14.74 -25.80 1.01
N GLU A 321 15.62 -26.23 1.88
CA GLU A 321 15.39 -27.34 2.79
C GLU A 321 14.31 -26.96 3.79
N GLU A 322 13.25 -27.75 3.85
CA GLU A 322 12.12 -27.55 4.75
C GLU A 322 12.47 -28.09 6.14
N VAL A 323 12.19 -27.30 7.18
CA VAL A 323 12.33 -27.68 8.58
C VAL A 323 10.92 -27.79 9.18
N ILE A 324 10.59 -28.99 9.70
CA ILE A 324 9.28 -29.29 10.33
C ILE A 324 9.52 -29.78 11.75
N ILE A 325 8.87 -29.14 12.71
CA ILE A 325 8.97 -29.45 14.13
C ILE A 325 7.59 -29.72 14.71
N PRO A 326 7.27 -30.94 15.20
CA PRO A 326 6.04 -31.22 15.92
C PRO A 326 5.97 -30.42 17.21
N LEU A 327 4.90 -29.64 17.42
CA LEU A 327 4.74 -28.80 18.62
C LEU A 327 4.47 -29.62 19.88
N ASP A 328 3.74 -30.72 19.76
CA ASP A 328 3.37 -31.56 20.90
C ASP A 328 4.58 -32.25 21.56
N GLU A 329 5.74 -32.28 20.86
CA GLU A 329 7.00 -32.88 21.34
C GLU A 329 7.97 -31.85 21.92
N GLN A 330 7.62 -30.55 21.88
CA GLN A 330 8.55 -29.50 22.29
C GLN A 330 8.27 -29.02 23.72
N THR A 331 9.34 -28.70 24.40
CA THR A 331 9.32 -28.01 25.70
C THR A 331 9.86 -26.58 25.50
N LEU A 332 9.09 -25.59 25.92
CA LEU A 332 9.47 -24.17 25.81
C LEU A 332 10.57 -23.82 26.83
N PRO A 333 11.55 -23.00 26.44
CA PRO A 333 11.79 -22.51 25.09
C PRO A 333 12.47 -23.57 24.20
N PHE A 334 12.23 -23.52 22.88
CA PHE A 334 12.93 -24.38 21.92
C PHE A 334 13.36 -23.60 20.68
N THR A 335 14.35 -24.13 19.97
CA THR A 335 14.97 -23.46 18.82
C THR A 335 14.53 -24.11 17.52
N VAL A 336 14.28 -23.29 16.50
CA VAL A 336 13.99 -23.65 15.11
C VAL A 336 15.13 -23.17 14.24
N ASP A 337 15.87 -24.09 13.63
CA ASP A 337 17.00 -23.78 12.75
C ASP A 337 16.51 -23.22 11.41
N GLN A 338 17.09 -22.09 10.99
CA GLN A 338 16.82 -21.47 9.69
C GLN A 338 18.06 -21.40 8.79
N GLY A 339 19.03 -22.25 9.02
CA GLY A 339 20.25 -22.35 8.22
C GLY A 339 21.21 -21.19 8.43
N GLU A 340 21.79 -20.70 7.34
CA GLU A 340 22.80 -19.61 7.40
C GLU A 340 22.21 -18.24 7.78
N PHE A 341 20.90 -18.08 7.66
CA PHE A 341 20.20 -16.88 8.12
C PHE A 341 20.23 -16.74 9.63
N GLY A 342 20.10 -17.87 10.36
CA GLY A 342 20.07 -17.88 11.81
C GLY A 342 19.09 -18.90 12.37
N LYS A 343 18.45 -18.58 13.48
CA LYS A 343 17.50 -19.44 14.17
C LYS A 343 16.41 -18.63 14.85
N VAL A 344 15.28 -19.27 15.10
CA VAL A 344 14.16 -18.71 15.85
C VAL A 344 14.07 -19.42 17.20
N LEU A 345 14.11 -18.67 18.30
CA LEU A 345 13.92 -19.17 19.65
C LEU A 345 12.45 -18.95 20.05
N VAL A 346 11.63 -19.98 20.02
CA VAL A 346 10.22 -19.91 20.46
C VAL A 346 10.18 -19.91 21.99
N THR A 347 9.73 -18.79 22.55
CA THR A 347 9.75 -18.54 24.01
C THR A 347 8.40 -18.78 24.67
N LYS A 348 7.29 -18.56 23.95
CA LYS A 348 5.94 -18.68 24.50
C LYS A 348 4.92 -19.04 23.42
N ILE A 349 3.98 -19.92 23.77
CA ILE A 349 2.82 -20.27 22.94
C ILE A 349 1.57 -20.15 23.79
N ILE A 350 0.58 -19.38 23.31
CA ILE A 350 -0.72 -19.22 23.95
C ILE A 350 -1.78 -19.85 23.05
N HIS A 351 -2.56 -20.77 23.59
CA HIS A 351 -3.68 -21.37 22.93
C HIS A 351 -4.98 -20.70 23.37
N GLU A 352 -5.57 -19.90 22.49
CA GLU A 352 -6.89 -19.31 22.68
C GLU A 352 -7.99 -20.21 22.05
N GLN A 353 -9.25 -19.77 22.07
CA GLN A 353 -10.36 -20.59 21.60
C GLN A 353 -10.29 -20.88 20.09
N ASP A 354 -9.92 -19.87 19.31
CA ASP A 354 -9.94 -19.84 17.83
C ASP A 354 -8.59 -19.48 17.21
N LYS A 355 -7.57 -19.17 18.04
CA LYS A 355 -6.24 -18.80 17.56
C LYS A 355 -5.12 -19.34 18.45
N ILE A 356 -3.93 -19.37 17.87
CA ILE A 356 -2.67 -19.66 18.54
C ILE A 356 -1.78 -18.43 18.37
N VAL A 357 -1.21 -17.95 19.49
CA VAL A 357 -0.28 -16.83 19.52
C VAL A 357 1.09 -17.36 19.93
N MET A 358 2.09 -17.14 19.08
CA MET A 358 3.49 -17.48 19.34
C MET A 358 4.31 -16.22 19.57
N TYR A 359 5.21 -16.29 20.55
CA TYR A 359 6.25 -15.28 20.82
C TYR A 359 7.60 -15.94 20.62
N PHE A 360 8.49 -15.26 19.93
CA PHE A 360 9.81 -15.79 19.64
C PHE A 360 10.83 -14.68 19.35
N ASP A 361 12.10 -15.02 19.52
CA ASP A 361 13.22 -14.17 19.19
C ASP A 361 13.90 -14.69 17.91
N VAL A 362 14.25 -13.77 16.99
CA VAL A 362 15.03 -14.07 15.81
C VAL A 362 16.51 -13.79 16.11
N GLU A 363 17.30 -14.85 16.21
CA GLU A 363 18.75 -14.77 16.44
C GLU A 363 19.47 -14.89 15.09
N SER A 364 19.97 -13.77 14.57
CA SER A 364 20.65 -13.68 13.27
C SER A 364 21.77 -12.66 13.31
N ASP A 365 22.85 -12.95 12.55
CA ASP A 365 23.97 -12.03 12.36
C ASP A 365 23.72 -10.99 11.26
N VAL A 366 22.57 -11.08 10.58
CA VAL A 366 22.19 -10.16 9.51
C VAL A 366 21.06 -9.24 9.97
N ILE A 367 20.81 -8.19 9.19
CA ILE A 367 19.70 -7.27 9.43
C ILE A 367 18.38 -8.05 9.33
N VAL A 368 17.57 -7.90 10.36
CA VAL A 368 16.24 -8.51 10.45
C VAL A 368 15.22 -7.41 10.20
N ASP A 369 14.54 -7.46 9.05
CA ASP A 369 13.45 -6.54 8.72
C ASP A 369 12.10 -7.05 9.22
N ASP A 370 11.11 -6.16 9.40
CA ASP A 370 9.86 -6.49 10.07
C ASP A 370 8.95 -7.42 9.26
N LYS A 371 8.90 -7.22 7.95
CA LYS A 371 7.97 -7.95 7.06
C LYS A 371 8.60 -9.11 6.30
N SER A 372 9.84 -9.47 6.60
CA SER A 372 10.46 -10.61 5.95
C SER A 372 9.75 -11.92 6.29
N SER A 373 9.42 -12.70 5.28
CA SER A 373 8.93 -14.07 5.48
C SER A 373 9.93 -14.97 6.22
N ARG A 374 11.22 -14.58 6.25
CA ARG A 374 12.28 -15.27 7.02
C ARG A 374 12.10 -15.15 8.52
N ASN A 375 11.47 -14.06 8.99
CA ASN A 375 11.16 -13.86 10.41
C ASN A 375 9.88 -14.57 10.84
N SER A 376 9.10 -15.11 9.89
CA SER A 376 7.81 -15.71 10.15
C SER A 376 7.89 -17.23 10.08
N LEU A 377 7.06 -17.89 10.88
CA LEU A 377 6.88 -19.32 10.89
C LEU A 377 5.57 -19.71 10.21
N TRP A 378 5.50 -20.89 9.63
CA TRP A 378 4.24 -21.49 9.19
C TRP A 378 3.75 -22.43 10.26
N LEU A 379 2.44 -22.41 10.53
CA LEU A 379 1.80 -23.41 11.36
C LEU A 379 1.08 -24.40 10.46
N LYS A 380 1.41 -25.69 10.57
CA LYS A 380 0.75 -26.78 9.84
C LYS A 380 -0.18 -27.52 10.77
N ASP A 381 -1.43 -27.72 10.36
CA ASP A 381 -2.39 -28.48 11.15
C ASP A 381 -2.26 -30.00 10.92
N ALA A 382 -2.96 -30.79 11.76
CA ALA A 382 -2.96 -32.26 11.67
C ALA A 382 -3.47 -32.79 10.32
N ASN A 383 -4.15 -32.01 9.50
CA ASN A 383 -4.60 -32.35 8.16
C ASN A 383 -3.59 -31.95 7.08
N GLY A 384 -2.47 -31.35 7.46
CA GLY A 384 -1.44 -30.86 6.55
C GLY A 384 -1.71 -29.49 5.95
N LYS A 385 -2.79 -28.78 6.37
CA LYS A 385 -3.06 -27.40 5.95
C LYS A 385 -2.05 -26.47 6.61
N SER A 386 -1.35 -25.70 5.79
CA SER A 386 -0.44 -24.65 6.26
C SER A 386 -1.21 -23.35 6.48
N LEU A 387 -0.98 -22.74 7.64
CA LEU A 387 -1.44 -21.43 8.01
C LEU A 387 -0.21 -20.52 8.04
N PHE A 388 -0.34 -19.35 7.44
CA PHE A 388 0.71 -18.33 7.41
C PHE A 388 0.11 -16.97 7.72
N THR A 389 0.80 -16.23 8.55
CA THR A 389 0.61 -14.80 8.81
C THR A 389 1.99 -14.17 8.90
N LEU A 390 2.11 -12.89 8.71
CA LEU A 390 3.37 -12.19 9.00
C LEU A 390 3.53 -12.05 10.52
N ALA A 391 4.78 -12.17 10.97
CA ALA A 391 5.14 -11.87 12.35
C ALA A 391 5.17 -10.35 12.55
N GLU A 392 4.72 -9.92 13.72
CA GLU A 392 4.73 -8.52 14.17
C GLU A 392 5.90 -8.33 15.15
N ARG A 393 6.76 -7.35 14.92
CA ARG A 393 7.85 -7.01 15.84
C ARG A 393 7.27 -6.35 17.09
N ILE A 394 7.71 -6.80 18.25
CA ILE A 394 7.35 -6.21 19.55
C ILE A 394 8.46 -5.24 19.99
N GLU A 395 9.69 -5.75 20.08
CA GLU A 395 10.86 -4.99 20.51
C GLU A 395 12.14 -5.72 20.09
N GLY A 396 13.16 -4.98 19.63
CA GLY A 396 14.41 -5.59 19.18
C GLY A 396 14.19 -6.64 18.10
N ASN A 397 14.61 -7.87 18.32
CA ASN A 397 14.33 -9.00 17.44
C ASN A 397 13.28 -9.98 18.00
N THR A 398 12.45 -9.51 18.92
CA THR A 398 11.32 -10.25 19.50
C THR A 398 10.07 -10.02 18.67
N PHE A 399 9.42 -11.08 18.27
CA PHE A 399 8.25 -11.11 17.41
C PHE A 399 7.07 -11.84 18.05
N LYS A 400 5.87 -11.45 17.62
CA LYS A 400 4.60 -12.10 17.88
C LYS A 400 3.99 -12.53 16.56
N GLN A 401 3.40 -13.71 16.52
CA GLN A 401 2.69 -14.22 15.34
C GLN A 401 1.39 -14.90 15.74
N GLU A 402 0.28 -14.56 15.09
CA GLU A 402 -1.04 -15.09 15.39
C GLU A 402 -1.53 -15.98 14.26
N PHE A 403 -2.05 -17.17 14.59
CA PHE A 403 -2.59 -18.10 13.62
C PHE A 403 -4.05 -18.41 13.95
N ALA A 404 -4.95 -18.27 13.00
CA ALA A 404 -6.32 -18.72 13.14
C ALA A 404 -6.35 -20.27 13.13
N ALA A 405 -6.43 -20.88 14.30
CA ALA A 405 -6.40 -22.33 14.47
C ALA A 405 -7.36 -22.78 15.56
N SER A 406 -8.32 -23.63 15.17
CA SER A 406 -9.31 -24.20 16.09
C SER A 406 -8.85 -25.51 16.75
N LYS A 407 -7.88 -26.24 16.16
CA LYS A 407 -7.34 -27.49 16.67
C LYS A 407 -5.99 -27.26 17.34
N LYS A 408 -5.79 -27.80 18.53
CA LYS A 408 -4.62 -27.59 19.38
C LYS A 408 -3.65 -28.78 19.40
N LYS A 409 -3.99 -29.90 18.73
CA LYS A 409 -3.18 -31.14 18.72
C LYS A 409 -2.71 -31.47 17.31
N GLY A 410 -1.55 -32.10 17.21
CA GLY A 410 -0.94 -32.48 15.94
C GLY A 410 -0.45 -31.32 15.12
N LEU A 411 -0.14 -30.19 15.77
CA LEU A 411 0.38 -29.00 15.13
C LEU A 411 1.89 -29.14 14.90
N GLN A 412 2.34 -28.59 13.78
CA GLN A 412 3.76 -28.55 13.42
C GLN A 412 4.15 -27.13 13.05
N ILE A 413 5.30 -26.68 13.53
CA ILE A 413 5.97 -25.51 12.99
C ILE A 413 6.71 -25.91 11.73
N LYS A 414 6.62 -25.09 10.72
CA LYS A 414 7.36 -25.21 9.48
C LYS A 414 8.13 -23.93 9.18
N THR A 415 9.36 -24.07 8.76
CA THR A 415 10.18 -23.01 8.19
C THR A 415 11.10 -23.57 7.10
N TYR A 416 12.06 -22.80 6.65
CA TYR A 416 13.07 -23.21 5.68
C TYR A 416 14.46 -22.82 6.17
N LYS A 417 15.48 -23.55 5.70
CA LYS A 417 16.86 -23.11 5.81
C LYS A 417 17.11 -22.06 4.73
N PHE A 418 17.34 -20.84 5.15
CA PHE A 418 17.61 -19.70 4.27
C PHE A 418 19.11 -19.47 4.12
N PRO A 419 19.59 -19.07 2.94
CA PRO A 419 20.96 -18.64 2.76
C PRO A 419 21.19 -17.29 3.47
N LYS A 420 22.43 -17.02 3.84
CA LYS A 420 22.85 -15.73 4.38
C LYS A 420 22.86 -14.69 3.26
N PRO A 421 22.20 -13.52 3.43
CA PRO A 421 22.34 -12.41 2.50
C PRO A 421 23.80 -11.94 2.39
N ILE A 422 24.23 -11.61 1.19
CA ILE A 422 25.52 -10.98 0.94
C ILE A 422 25.31 -9.48 1.04
N MET A 423 25.93 -8.87 2.05
CA MET A 423 25.83 -7.43 2.30
C MET A 423 26.96 -6.71 1.61
N TYR A 424 26.69 -5.54 1.06
CA TYR A 424 27.69 -4.68 0.43
C TYR A 424 27.89 -3.39 1.23
N GLU A 425 28.84 -2.57 0.81
CA GLU A 425 29.14 -1.31 1.48
C GLU A 425 27.93 -0.35 1.47
N GLU A 426 27.60 0.18 2.64
CA GLU A 426 26.43 1.05 2.84
C GLU A 426 26.63 2.47 2.31
N PHE A 427 25.57 3.09 1.81
CA PHE A 427 25.48 4.53 1.57
C PHE A 427 25.00 5.22 2.84
N LYS A 428 25.55 6.40 3.15
CA LYS A 428 25.14 7.23 4.28
C LYS A 428 24.58 8.55 3.77
N ILE A 429 23.30 8.79 4.02
CA ILE A 429 22.58 9.93 3.49
C ILE A 429 22.12 10.81 4.65
N ASP A 430 22.54 12.06 4.65
CA ASP A 430 22.04 13.09 5.58
C ASP A 430 20.68 13.62 5.08
N ILE A 431 19.70 13.70 5.99
CA ILE A 431 18.37 14.27 5.73
C ILE A 431 18.42 15.75 6.12
N PRO A 432 18.17 16.69 5.18
CA PRO A 432 18.06 18.11 5.51
C PRO A 432 16.91 18.36 6.48
N ASN A 433 17.12 19.33 7.40
CA ASN A 433 16.06 19.76 8.34
C ASN A 433 14.99 20.55 7.62
#